data_55774d9cef228c18dd1388dc6558ee42
#
_entry.id   55774d9cef228c18dd1388dc6558ee42
#
_cell.length_a   1.000
_cell.length_b   1.000
_cell.length_c   1.000
_cell.angle_alpha   90.00
_cell.angle_beta   90.00
_cell.angle_gamma   90.00
#
_symmetry.space_group_name_H-M   'P 1'
#
loop_
_entity.id
_entity.type
_entity.pdbx_description
1 polymer ?
#
loop_
_entity_poly.entity_id
_entity_poly.type
_entity_poly.pdbx_seq_one_letter_code
_entity_poly.pdbx_strand_id
1 'polypeptide(L)'
;MQLDEVRHGLEAFIADEIGAQARLGSLAESDGHAGLTFLFEIVDGARTLPYVIKLPPRGVRRSGNTDVYRQAPLLRALHADGLPVPDVPWAWEHEDNPWFGLPFIIMERLPGHTFFVWDPAAGVSRDPADCERYWTDCVTTLARLHAFDWQRHLPDWEAPMELEREITRWERIYAQAPEPAWARAAAATERALLDSMPAALPFGLFHGDYQPGNCLYQDGSLVGVIDWELSGIGAQLLDLGWLLMVADAAIWTPGWMPVNPLPLARVRALYAAGRGEDFDHVDWFHALANYRLASIACLNVKLHRTGKRHDPIWEHNGRSVLPMYERALALVAGA
;
A
#
# COMPACT_ATOMS: atom_id res chain seq x y z
N MET A 1 4.72 20.70 6.55
CA MET A 1 3.85 21.33 7.58
C MET A 1 4.38 20.87 8.92
N GLN A 2 4.50 21.76 9.90
CA GLN A 2 4.97 21.42 11.24
C GLN A 2 3.79 20.98 12.10
N LEU A 3 4.03 20.21 13.15
CA LEU A 3 2.98 19.70 14.04
C LEU A 3 2.10 20.81 14.62
N ASP A 4 2.70 21.95 14.95
CA ASP A 4 1.95 23.11 15.48
C ASP A 4 1.03 23.77 14.43
N GLU A 5 1.41 23.77 13.16
CA GLU A 5 0.55 24.25 12.07
C GLU A 5 -0.68 23.32 11.92
N VAL A 6 -0.45 22.01 11.99
CA VAL A 6 -1.53 21.01 11.94
C VAL A 6 -2.46 21.14 13.14
N ARG A 7 -1.90 21.36 14.33
CA ARG A 7 -2.66 21.61 15.56
C ARG A 7 -3.63 22.78 15.40
N HIS A 8 -3.12 23.94 15.00
CA HIS A 8 -3.96 25.13 14.80
C HIS A 8 -5.04 24.93 13.74
N GLY A 9 -4.69 24.24 12.63
CA GLY A 9 -5.66 23.91 11.59
C GLY A 9 -6.76 22.99 12.09
N LEU A 10 -6.40 21.95 12.88
CA LEU A 10 -7.39 21.02 13.46
C LEU A 10 -8.27 21.70 14.51
N GLU A 11 -7.73 22.58 15.36
CA GLU A 11 -8.52 23.33 16.35
C GLU A 11 -9.55 24.22 15.66
N ALA A 12 -9.16 24.93 14.61
CA ALA A 12 -10.08 25.74 13.80
C ALA A 12 -11.13 24.87 13.07
N PHE A 13 -10.69 23.78 12.43
CA PHE A 13 -11.57 22.82 11.76
C PHE A 13 -12.64 22.25 12.72
N ILE A 14 -12.22 21.81 13.92
CA ILE A 14 -13.14 21.25 14.92
C ILE A 14 -14.16 22.28 15.38
N ALA A 15 -13.74 23.53 15.61
CA ALA A 15 -14.63 24.60 16.02
C ALA A 15 -15.68 24.93 14.95
N ASP A 16 -15.28 24.94 13.68
CA ASP A 16 -16.13 25.31 12.56
C ASP A 16 -17.09 24.17 12.15
N GLU A 17 -16.57 22.94 12.01
CA GLU A 17 -17.30 21.81 11.41
C GLU A 17 -18.04 20.94 12.44
N ILE A 18 -17.57 20.91 13.69
CA ILE A 18 -18.14 20.05 14.74
C ILE A 18 -18.85 20.91 15.78
N GLY A 19 -18.29 22.05 16.10
CA GLY A 19 -18.89 23.04 17.00
C GLY A 19 -18.05 23.34 18.24
N ALA A 20 -18.40 24.44 18.90
CA ALA A 20 -17.64 25.02 20.01
C ALA A 20 -17.54 24.12 21.27
N GLN A 21 -18.33 23.06 21.36
CA GLN A 21 -18.27 22.10 22.47
C GLN A 21 -17.20 21.02 22.27
N ALA A 22 -16.79 20.80 21.01
CA ALA A 22 -15.76 19.85 20.67
C ALA A 22 -14.36 20.51 20.72
N ARG A 23 -13.36 19.73 21.06
CA ARG A 23 -11.97 20.19 21.11
C ARG A 23 -11.01 19.12 20.60
N LEU A 24 -9.83 19.56 20.18
CA LEU A 24 -8.72 18.67 19.87
C LEU A 24 -8.25 17.97 21.17
N GLY A 25 -8.14 16.65 21.10
CA GLY A 25 -7.51 15.81 22.13
C GLY A 25 -6.03 15.61 21.88
N SER A 26 -5.58 14.35 21.83
CA SER A 26 -4.21 14.01 21.44
C SER A 26 -3.94 14.35 19.98
N LEU A 27 -2.68 14.66 19.66
CA LEU A 27 -2.18 14.84 18.29
C LEU A 27 -0.74 14.32 18.24
N ALA A 28 -0.46 13.42 17.31
CA ALA A 28 0.86 12.85 17.07
C ALA A 28 1.11 12.67 15.57
N GLU A 29 2.34 12.85 15.14
CA GLU A 29 2.78 12.46 13.78
C GLU A 29 2.85 10.94 13.70
N SER A 30 2.42 10.38 12.56
CA SER A 30 2.55 8.94 12.30
C SER A 30 3.95 8.64 11.78
N ASP A 31 4.53 7.52 12.21
CA ASP A 31 5.83 7.03 11.75
C ASP A 31 5.83 6.56 10.26
N GLY A 32 4.72 6.74 9.54
CA GLY A 32 4.58 6.35 8.13
C GLY A 32 5.47 7.16 7.18
N HIS A 33 5.97 6.51 6.13
CA HIS A 33 6.91 7.08 5.16
C HIS A 33 6.24 7.90 4.04
N ALA A 34 4.93 7.89 3.95
CA ALA A 34 4.16 8.44 2.84
C ALA A 34 3.27 9.62 3.28
N GLY A 35 3.64 10.81 2.82
CA GLY A 35 2.87 12.03 3.06
C GLY A 35 2.92 12.54 4.50
N LEU A 36 2.18 13.60 4.77
CA LEU A 36 2.00 14.14 6.11
C LEU A 36 0.76 13.49 6.74
N THR A 37 0.98 12.48 7.58
CA THR A 37 -0.08 11.74 8.26
C THR A 37 0.00 11.98 9.76
N PHE A 38 -1.11 12.40 10.35
CA PHE A 38 -1.20 12.66 11.78
C PHE A 38 -2.37 11.91 12.39
N LEU A 39 -2.13 11.37 13.59
CA LEU A 39 -3.14 10.72 14.43
C LEU A 39 -3.66 11.77 15.42
N PHE A 40 -4.97 11.90 15.54
CA PHE A 40 -5.54 12.85 16.48
C PHE A 40 -6.87 12.35 17.05
N GLU A 41 -7.36 13.04 18.06
CA GLU A 41 -8.63 12.75 18.71
C GLU A 41 -9.51 14.00 18.73
N ILE A 42 -10.80 13.80 18.54
CA ILE A 42 -11.83 14.79 18.80
C ILE A 42 -12.52 14.41 20.09
N VAL A 43 -12.51 15.34 21.05
CA VAL A 43 -13.23 15.20 22.33
C VAL A 43 -14.49 16.03 22.24
N ASP A 44 -15.64 15.35 22.23
CA ASP A 44 -16.97 15.97 22.19
C ASP A 44 -17.79 15.48 23.41
N GLY A 45 -17.93 16.31 24.40
CA GLY A 45 -18.50 15.95 25.69
C GLY A 45 -17.74 14.82 26.37
N ALA A 46 -18.39 13.70 26.60
CA ALA A 46 -17.80 12.48 27.18
C ALA A 46 -17.21 11.53 26.13
N ARG A 47 -17.31 11.84 24.83
CA ARG A 47 -16.82 10.99 23.75
C ARG A 47 -15.42 11.43 23.33
N THR A 48 -14.54 10.46 23.12
CA THR A 48 -13.24 10.66 22.47
C THR A 48 -13.22 9.80 21.22
N LEU A 49 -13.12 10.45 20.07
CA LEU A 49 -13.18 9.81 18.76
C LEU A 49 -11.81 9.91 18.08
N PRO A 50 -11.16 8.79 17.77
CA PRO A 50 -9.86 8.77 17.15
C PRO A 50 -9.97 8.92 15.62
N TYR A 51 -9.12 9.77 15.04
CA TYR A 51 -9.06 10.04 13.62
C TYR A 51 -7.63 10.08 13.10
N VAL A 52 -7.52 10.01 11.79
CA VAL A 52 -6.28 10.21 11.02
C VAL A 52 -6.52 11.31 10.01
N ILE A 53 -5.64 12.32 9.97
CA ILE A 53 -5.60 13.29 8.88
C ILE A 53 -4.43 12.99 7.96
N LYS A 54 -4.67 12.97 6.64
CA LYS A 54 -3.62 12.96 5.61
C LYS A 54 -3.63 14.27 4.83
N LEU A 55 -2.42 14.85 4.62
CA LEU A 55 -2.17 16.07 3.87
C LEU A 55 -1.07 15.82 2.84
N PRO A 56 -1.11 16.44 1.65
CA PRO A 56 0.00 16.37 0.71
C PRO A 56 1.18 17.20 1.18
N PRO A 57 2.42 16.88 0.76
CA PRO A 57 3.56 17.75 0.97
C PRO A 57 3.36 19.09 0.26
N ARG A 58 3.72 20.21 0.90
CA ARG A 58 3.63 21.55 0.28
C ARG A 58 4.56 21.67 -0.93
N GLY A 59 4.06 22.30 -1.99
CA GLY A 59 4.86 22.59 -3.20
C GLY A 59 5.12 21.37 -4.09
N VAL A 60 4.53 20.20 -3.80
CA VAL A 60 4.58 19.02 -4.65
C VAL A 60 3.36 19.01 -5.56
N ARG A 61 3.57 18.74 -6.85
CA ARG A 61 2.47 18.61 -7.81
C ARG A 61 1.55 17.46 -7.40
N ARG A 62 0.26 17.73 -7.33
CA ARG A 62 -0.77 16.70 -7.09
C ARG A 62 -0.85 15.75 -8.29
N SER A 63 -0.49 14.51 -8.08
CA SER A 63 -0.67 13.43 -9.08
C SER A 63 -0.44 12.06 -8.45
N GLY A 64 -1.27 11.08 -8.75
CA GLY A 64 -1.14 9.72 -8.22
C GLY A 64 -1.05 9.71 -6.69
N ASN A 65 0.01 9.13 -6.13
CA ASN A 65 0.21 8.98 -4.69
C ASN A 65 0.37 10.30 -3.89
N THR A 66 0.65 11.42 -4.56
CA THR A 66 0.71 12.75 -3.91
C THR A 66 -0.64 13.46 -3.89
N ASP A 67 -1.66 12.93 -4.57
CA ASP A 67 -3.02 13.42 -4.49
C ASP A 67 -3.79 12.69 -3.38
N VAL A 68 -3.76 13.27 -2.20
CA VAL A 68 -4.38 12.67 -1.01
C VAL A 68 -5.90 12.60 -1.15
N TYR A 69 -6.53 13.63 -1.74
CA TYR A 69 -7.98 13.71 -1.86
C TYR A 69 -8.59 12.57 -2.69
N ARG A 70 -7.86 12.05 -3.70
CA ARG A 70 -8.33 10.94 -4.53
C ARG A 70 -8.72 9.68 -3.74
N GLN A 71 -8.17 9.52 -2.53
CA GLN A 71 -8.49 8.39 -1.65
C GLN A 71 -9.90 8.51 -1.03
N ALA A 72 -10.46 9.73 -0.89
CA ALA A 72 -11.73 9.92 -0.21
C ALA A 72 -12.93 9.26 -0.93
N PRO A 73 -13.19 9.49 -2.23
CA PRO A 73 -14.28 8.82 -2.92
C PRO A 73 -14.11 7.29 -2.94
N LEU A 74 -12.87 6.80 -3.07
CA LEU A 74 -12.57 5.37 -3.03
C LEU A 74 -12.93 4.75 -1.67
N LEU A 75 -12.37 5.29 -0.60
CA LEU A 75 -12.58 4.74 0.75
C LEU A 75 -14.05 4.80 1.17
N ARG A 76 -14.75 5.89 0.85
CA ARG A 76 -16.20 6.01 1.10
C ARG A 76 -17.00 4.94 0.35
N ALA A 77 -16.67 4.67 -0.91
CA ALA A 77 -17.34 3.66 -1.69
C ALA A 77 -17.09 2.24 -1.15
N LEU A 78 -15.84 1.92 -0.82
CA LEU A 78 -15.46 0.62 -0.24
C LEU A 78 -16.09 0.42 1.14
N HIS A 79 -16.08 1.45 1.99
CA HIS A 79 -16.71 1.40 3.32
C HIS A 79 -18.22 1.19 3.22
N ALA A 80 -18.89 1.90 2.31
CA ALA A 80 -20.34 1.77 2.06
C ALA A 80 -20.71 0.37 1.53
N ASP A 81 -19.79 -0.31 0.83
CA ASP A 81 -19.95 -1.71 0.37
C ASP A 81 -19.61 -2.75 1.47
N GLY A 82 -19.28 -2.29 2.67
CA GLY A 82 -18.96 -3.17 3.83
C GLY A 82 -17.59 -3.81 3.78
N LEU A 83 -16.66 -3.24 3.03
CA LEU A 83 -15.26 -3.68 3.03
C LEU A 83 -14.51 -3.08 4.24
N PRO A 84 -13.50 -3.79 4.78
CA PRO A 84 -12.79 -3.34 5.98
C PRO A 84 -11.80 -2.23 5.63
N VAL A 85 -12.30 -1.02 5.49
CA VAL A 85 -11.53 0.20 5.23
C VAL A 85 -12.04 1.31 6.12
N PRO A 86 -11.22 2.33 6.46
CA PRO A 86 -11.70 3.46 7.26
C PRO A 86 -12.78 4.26 6.54
N ASP A 87 -13.79 4.72 7.27
CA ASP A 87 -14.68 5.77 6.78
C ASP A 87 -13.91 7.10 6.66
N VAL A 88 -14.37 7.96 5.73
CA VAL A 88 -13.80 9.28 5.49
C VAL A 88 -14.89 10.33 5.69
N PRO A 89 -15.19 10.72 6.94
CA PRO A 89 -16.24 11.69 7.23
C PRO A 89 -15.98 13.06 6.60
N TRP A 90 -14.72 13.51 6.55
CA TRP A 90 -14.37 14.81 5.98
C TRP A 90 -13.25 14.71 4.95
N ALA A 91 -13.43 15.42 3.85
CA ALA A 91 -12.43 15.56 2.81
C ALA A 91 -12.58 16.90 2.10
N TRP A 92 -11.47 17.54 1.76
CA TRP A 92 -11.44 18.81 1.05
C TRP A 92 -10.46 18.75 -0.10
N GLU A 93 -10.94 19.08 -1.30
CA GLU A 93 -10.16 18.95 -2.53
C GLU A 93 -9.25 20.15 -2.83
N HIS A 94 -9.66 21.34 -2.39
CA HIS A 94 -9.06 22.59 -2.82
C HIS A 94 -8.10 23.18 -1.76
N GLU A 95 -7.19 24.05 -2.22
CA GLU A 95 -6.23 24.75 -1.36
C GLU A 95 -6.83 25.97 -0.66
N ASP A 96 -8.04 26.36 -1.02
CA ASP A 96 -8.72 27.55 -0.51
C ASP A 96 -9.43 27.34 0.84
N ASN A 97 -9.22 26.18 1.50
CA ASN A 97 -9.80 25.98 2.82
C ASN A 97 -9.08 26.81 3.90
N PRO A 98 -9.82 27.30 4.90
CA PRO A 98 -9.28 28.22 5.91
C PRO A 98 -8.36 27.55 6.94
N TRP A 99 -8.37 26.23 7.03
CA TRP A 99 -7.71 25.48 8.11
C TRP A 99 -6.27 25.10 7.79
N PHE A 100 -6.03 24.55 6.60
CA PHE A 100 -4.71 23.99 6.22
C PHE A 100 -4.11 24.66 5.00
N GLY A 101 -4.92 25.29 4.13
CA GLY A 101 -4.47 25.80 2.83
C GLY A 101 -3.94 24.72 1.91
N LEU A 102 -4.40 23.47 2.11
CA LEU A 102 -4.02 22.27 1.35
C LEU A 102 -5.23 21.34 1.27
N PRO A 103 -5.35 20.52 0.22
CA PRO A 103 -6.29 19.41 0.23
C PRO A 103 -6.03 18.48 1.41
N PHE A 104 -7.06 17.87 1.93
CA PHE A 104 -6.90 16.91 3.03
C PHE A 104 -8.03 15.88 3.04
N ILE A 105 -7.77 14.76 3.71
CA ILE A 105 -8.81 13.83 4.13
C ILE A 105 -8.66 13.57 5.63
N ILE A 106 -9.80 13.47 6.31
CA ILE A 106 -9.88 12.99 7.69
C ILE A 106 -10.66 11.70 7.66
N MET A 107 -10.05 10.65 8.16
CA MET A 107 -10.60 9.31 8.18
C MET A 107 -10.66 8.77 9.60
N GLU A 108 -11.50 7.80 9.84
CA GLU A 108 -11.56 7.04 11.06
C GLU A 108 -10.21 6.38 11.34
N ARG A 109 -9.75 6.43 12.59
CA ARG A 109 -8.62 5.64 13.03
C ARG A 109 -9.10 4.26 13.46
N LEU A 110 -8.94 3.29 12.59
CA LEU A 110 -9.29 1.90 12.90
C LEU A 110 -8.40 1.34 14.03
N PRO A 111 -8.95 0.47 14.88
CA PRO A 111 -8.19 -0.19 15.94
C PRO A 111 -7.26 -1.27 15.39
N GLY A 112 -6.41 -1.81 16.25
CA GLY A 112 -5.54 -2.93 15.92
C GLY A 112 -4.10 -2.51 15.59
N HIS A 113 -3.35 -3.45 15.07
CA HIS A 113 -1.93 -3.30 14.71
C HIS A 113 -1.67 -3.93 13.35
N THR A 114 -0.63 -3.48 12.66
CA THR A 114 -0.18 -4.07 11.40
C THR A 114 0.71 -5.28 11.66
N PHE A 115 0.73 -6.22 10.72
CA PHE A 115 1.66 -7.34 10.71
C PHE A 115 2.75 -7.11 9.67
N PHE A 116 3.77 -6.30 10.03
CA PHE A 116 4.94 -6.10 9.18
C PHE A 116 5.79 -7.36 9.20
N VAL A 117 5.70 -8.15 8.15
CA VAL A 117 6.14 -9.56 8.13
C VAL A 117 7.63 -9.80 8.34
N TRP A 118 8.50 -8.82 8.06
CA TRP A 118 9.96 -8.96 8.27
C TRP A 118 10.40 -8.63 9.69
N ASP A 119 9.70 -7.71 10.34
CA ASP A 119 9.97 -7.30 11.72
C ASP A 119 8.67 -6.87 12.41
N PRO A 120 7.83 -7.83 12.82
CA PRO A 120 6.60 -7.52 13.54
C PRO A 120 6.88 -6.74 14.82
N ALA A 121 6.09 -5.69 15.06
CA ALA A 121 6.22 -4.84 16.25
C ALA A 121 6.11 -5.65 17.56
N ALA A 122 6.66 -5.12 18.63
CA ALA A 122 6.55 -5.74 19.95
C ALA A 122 5.07 -5.92 20.33
N GLY A 123 4.70 -7.14 20.78
CA GLY A 123 3.31 -7.49 21.12
C GLY A 123 2.51 -8.09 19.95
N VAL A 124 2.98 -8.03 18.72
CA VAL A 124 2.39 -8.76 17.59
C VAL A 124 2.84 -10.22 17.66
N SER A 125 1.89 -11.15 17.62
CA SER A 125 2.19 -12.58 17.72
C SER A 125 3.04 -13.06 16.55
N ARG A 126 4.05 -13.88 16.87
CA ARG A 126 4.88 -14.60 15.91
C ARG A 126 4.59 -16.10 15.92
N ASP A 127 3.56 -16.52 16.65
CA ASP A 127 3.13 -17.91 16.66
C ASP A 127 2.68 -18.34 15.26
N PRO A 128 3.10 -19.51 14.77
CA PRO A 128 2.74 -19.97 13.42
C PRO A 128 1.23 -20.00 13.16
N ALA A 129 0.40 -20.37 14.14
CA ALA A 129 -1.04 -20.42 13.96
C ALA A 129 -1.67 -19.01 13.87
N ASP A 130 -1.15 -18.03 14.60
CA ASP A 130 -1.58 -16.64 14.51
C ASP A 130 -1.15 -16.03 13.17
N CYS A 131 0.09 -16.28 12.75
CA CYS A 131 0.59 -15.82 11.44
C CYS A 131 -0.23 -16.45 10.30
N GLU A 132 -0.57 -17.74 10.37
CA GLU A 132 -1.44 -18.39 9.36
C GLU A 132 -2.81 -17.69 9.28
N ARG A 133 -3.41 -17.28 10.40
CA ARG A 133 -4.65 -16.51 10.41
C ARG A 133 -4.47 -15.15 9.77
N TYR A 134 -3.44 -14.39 10.15
CA TYR A 134 -3.16 -13.07 9.56
C TYR A 134 -3.02 -13.14 8.04
N TRP A 135 -2.24 -14.10 7.54
CA TRP A 135 -2.09 -14.32 6.11
C TRP A 135 -3.38 -14.76 5.43
N THR A 136 -4.14 -15.69 6.04
CA THR A 136 -5.40 -16.17 5.50
C THR A 136 -6.43 -15.06 5.38
N ASP A 137 -6.58 -14.23 6.43
CA ASP A 137 -7.48 -13.08 6.42
C ASP A 137 -7.04 -12.03 5.38
N CYS A 138 -5.74 -11.78 5.25
CA CYS A 138 -5.18 -10.90 4.23
C CYS A 138 -5.57 -11.38 2.83
N VAL A 139 -5.32 -12.65 2.48
CA VAL A 139 -5.63 -13.20 1.16
C VAL A 139 -7.14 -13.19 0.86
N THR A 140 -7.96 -13.60 1.82
CA THR A 140 -9.42 -13.67 1.64
C THR A 140 -10.04 -12.27 1.54
N THR A 141 -9.49 -11.29 2.26
CA THR A 141 -9.90 -9.88 2.14
C THR A 141 -9.51 -9.31 0.78
N LEU A 142 -8.32 -9.64 0.24
CA LEU A 142 -7.94 -9.25 -1.13
C LEU A 142 -8.95 -9.75 -2.16
N ALA A 143 -9.37 -11.01 -2.07
CA ALA A 143 -10.36 -11.57 -2.98
C ALA A 143 -11.70 -10.80 -2.92
N ARG A 144 -12.12 -10.38 -1.72
CA ARG A 144 -13.34 -9.54 -1.55
C ARG A 144 -13.15 -8.14 -2.12
N LEU A 145 -12.00 -7.50 -1.92
CA LEU A 145 -11.66 -6.18 -2.49
C LEU A 145 -11.70 -6.23 -4.03
N HIS A 146 -11.17 -7.29 -4.63
CA HIS A 146 -11.17 -7.47 -6.09
C HIS A 146 -12.55 -7.84 -6.65
N ALA A 147 -13.52 -8.22 -5.82
CA ALA A 147 -14.90 -8.41 -6.21
C ALA A 147 -15.74 -7.12 -6.19
N PHE A 148 -15.17 -6.02 -5.71
CA PHE A 148 -15.86 -4.72 -5.65
C PHE A 148 -16.25 -4.22 -7.04
N ASP A 149 -17.51 -3.83 -7.21
CA ASP A 149 -18.06 -3.29 -8.46
C ASP A 149 -17.69 -1.80 -8.62
N TRP A 150 -16.45 -1.58 -9.00
CA TRP A 150 -15.92 -0.23 -9.19
C TRP A 150 -16.65 0.55 -10.30
N GLN A 151 -17.14 -0.12 -11.36
CA GLN A 151 -17.85 0.53 -12.45
C GLN A 151 -19.16 1.15 -11.99
N ARG A 152 -19.83 0.50 -11.05
CA ARG A 152 -21.06 1.01 -10.44
C ARG A 152 -20.80 2.16 -9.47
N HIS A 153 -19.76 2.05 -8.64
CA HIS A 153 -19.55 2.94 -7.50
C HIS A 153 -18.58 4.08 -7.78
N LEU A 154 -17.66 3.89 -8.75
CA LEU A 154 -16.55 4.80 -9.04
C LEU A 154 -16.30 4.97 -10.56
N PRO A 155 -17.35 5.19 -11.40
CA PRO A 155 -17.20 5.15 -12.86
C PRO A 155 -16.21 6.20 -13.41
N ASP A 156 -16.08 7.34 -12.73
CA ASP A 156 -15.25 8.48 -13.15
C ASP A 156 -14.08 8.76 -12.19
N TRP A 157 -13.76 7.82 -11.31
CA TRP A 157 -12.74 8.06 -10.28
C TRP A 157 -11.34 8.22 -10.85
N GLU A 158 -10.90 7.27 -11.66
CA GLU A 158 -9.58 7.30 -12.31
C GLU A 158 -9.58 6.62 -13.68
N ALA A 159 -8.73 7.13 -14.55
CA ALA A 159 -8.47 6.44 -15.81
C ALA A 159 -7.74 5.11 -15.56
N PRO A 160 -8.15 4.05 -16.25
CA PRO A 160 -7.49 2.76 -16.16
C PRO A 160 -6.00 2.81 -16.48
N MET A 161 -5.21 2.14 -15.66
CA MET A 161 -3.77 2.04 -15.85
C MET A 161 -3.44 0.93 -16.86
N GLU A 162 -2.72 1.30 -17.90
CA GLU A 162 -2.21 0.34 -18.88
C GLU A 162 -1.03 -0.45 -18.31
N LEU A 163 -1.04 -1.76 -18.54
CA LEU A 163 -0.04 -2.67 -18.00
C LEU A 163 1.38 -2.39 -18.52
N GLU A 164 1.52 -2.05 -19.82
CA GLU A 164 2.79 -1.64 -20.41
C GLU A 164 3.39 -0.42 -19.68
N ARG A 165 2.55 0.56 -19.34
CA ARG A 165 2.98 1.73 -18.57
C ARG A 165 3.42 1.35 -17.16
N GLU A 166 2.74 0.37 -16.53
CA GLU A 166 3.16 -0.13 -15.21
C GLU A 166 4.54 -0.79 -15.25
N ILE A 167 4.92 -1.42 -16.35
CA ILE A 167 6.24 -2.01 -16.54
C ILE A 167 7.28 -0.91 -16.79
N THR A 168 7.06 -0.07 -17.80
CA THR A 168 8.08 0.87 -18.33
C THR A 168 8.34 2.07 -17.41
N ARG A 169 7.40 2.44 -16.54
CA ARG A 169 7.59 3.58 -15.61
C ARG A 169 8.79 3.43 -14.68
N TRP A 170 9.29 2.20 -14.46
CA TRP A 170 10.38 1.92 -13.54
C TRP A 170 11.77 2.11 -14.15
N GLU A 171 11.90 2.25 -15.48
CA GLU A 171 13.18 2.46 -16.16
C GLU A 171 13.97 3.63 -15.55
N ARG A 172 13.37 4.79 -15.41
CA ARG A 172 14.00 5.97 -14.81
C ARG A 172 14.39 5.80 -13.34
N ILE A 173 13.82 4.80 -12.66
CA ILE A 173 14.06 4.49 -11.25
C ILE A 173 15.27 3.54 -11.15
N TYR A 174 15.24 2.39 -11.82
CA TYR A 174 16.34 1.44 -11.78
C TYR A 174 17.60 1.93 -12.50
N ALA A 175 17.48 2.84 -13.47
CA ALA A 175 18.61 3.51 -14.08
C ALA A 175 19.48 4.29 -13.06
N GLN A 176 18.97 4.55 -11.88
CA GLN A 176 19.68 5.20 -10.78
C GLN A 176 20.33 4.22 -9.80
N ALA A 177 20.32 2.91 -10.11
CA ALA A 177 20.89 1.88 -9.25
C ALA A 177 22.36 2.20 -8.88
N PRO A 178 22.75 2.01 -7.61
CA PRO A 178 24.15 2.20 -7.20
C PRO A 178 25.09 1.13 -7.77
N GLU A 179 24.53 -0.02 -8.17
CA GLU A 179 25.26 -1.17 -8.70
C GLU A 179 24.92 -1.35 -10.20
N PRO A 180 25.90 -1.27 -11.12
CA PRO A 180 25.62 -1.46 -12.56
C PRO A 180 25.02 -2.82 -12.92
N ALA A 181 25.29 -3.85 -12.12
CA ALA A 181 24.67 -5.17 -12.29
C ALA A 181 23.15 -5.13 -12.10
N TRP A 182 22.65 -4.34 -11.16
CA TRP A 182 21.22 -4.19 -10.89
C TRP A 182 20.49 -3.55 -12.07
N ALA A 183 21.04 -2.48 -12.63
CA ALA A 183 20.43 -1.82 -13.80
C ALA A 183 20.37 -2.76 -15.03
N ARG A 184 21.42 -3.59 -15.25
CA ARG A 184 21.41 -4.59 -16.34
C ARG A 184 20.36 -5.68 -16.12
N ALA A 185 20.26 -6.20 -14.90
CA ALA A 185 19.27 -7.21 -14.54
C ALA A 185 17.84 -6.65 -14.68
N ALA A 186 17.63 -5.40 -14.23
CA ALA A 186 16.35 -4.68 -14.38
C ALA A 186 15.92 -4.57 -15.84
N ALA A 187 16.82 -4.09 -16.73
CA ALA A 187 16.52 -3.93 -18.15
C ALA A 187 16.25 -5.27 -18.87
N ALA A 188 16.92 -6.35 -18.44
CA ALA A 188 16.65 -7.70 -18.96
C ALA A 188 15.26 -8.20 -18.52
N THR A 189 14.92 -7.96 -17.25
CA THR A 189 13.61 -8.36 -16.68
C THR A 189 12.48 -7.55 -17.31
N GLU A 190 12.64 -6.23 -17.49
CA GLU A 190 11.67 -5.37 -18.17
C GLU A 190 11.34 -5.89 -19.56
N ARG A 191 12.36 -6.20 -20.35
CA ARG A 191 12.18 -6.75 -21.69
C ARG A 191 11.43 -8.08 -21.66
N ALA A 192 11.82 -9.01 -20.76
CA ALA A 192 11.17 -10.30 -20.65
C ALA A 192 9.68 -10.16 -20.27
N LEU A 193 9.33 -9.22 -19.38
CA LEU A 193 7.95 -8.91 -19.01
C LEU A 193 7.16 -8.33 -20.18
N LEU A 194 7.75 -7.42 -20.95
CA LEU A 194 7.10 -6.82 -22.13
C LEU A 194 6.87 -7.87 -23.24
N ASP A 195 7.86 -8.72 -23.51
CA ASP A 195 7.80 -9.76 -24.54
C ASP A 195 6.76 -10.85 -24.22
N SER A 196 6.44 -11.06 -22.95
CA SER A 196 5.49 -12.07 -22.46
C SER A 196 4.21 -11.48 -21.85
N MET A 197 3.94 -10.19 -22.08
CA MET A 197 2.82 -9.49 -21.45
C MET A 197 1.46 -10.14 -21.81
N PRO A 198 0.63 -10.48 -20.80
CA PRO A 198 -0.67 -11.07 -21.04
C PRO A 198 -1.62 -10.14 -21.83
N ALA A 199 -2.37 -10.69 -22.77
CA ALA A 199 -3.28 -9.93 -23.62
C ALA A 199 -4.66 -9.68 -22.98
N ALA A 200 -5.10 -10.56 -22.08
CA ALA A 200 -6.39 -10.46 -21.39
C ALA A 200 -6.22 -10.73 -19.90
N LEU A 201 -6.81 -9.89 -19.05
CA LEU A 201 -6.58 -9.91 -17.62
C LEU A 201 -7.85 -9.57 -16.83
N PRO A 202 -8.01 -10.08 -15.61
CA PRO A 202 -8.96 -9.53 -14.65
C PRO A 202 -8.67 -8.05 -14.42
N PHE A 203 -9.68 -7.22 -14.66
CA PHE A 203 -9.55 -5.78 -14.66
C PHE A 203 -10.50 -5.16 -13.63
N GLY A 204 -9.98 -4.32 -12.76
CA GLY A 204 -10.76 -3.68 -11.72
C GLY A 204 -9.92 -2.87 -10.76
N LEU A 205 -10.43 -2.68 -9.55
CA LEU A 205 -9.72 -2.00 -8.47
C LEU A 205 -8.51 -2.82 -8.03
N PHE A 206 -7.37 -2.17 -7.81
CA PHE A 206 -6.22 -2.71 -7.12
C PHE A 206 -5.73 -1.74 -6.04
N HIS A 207 -5.09 -2.27 -5.00
CA HIS A 207 -4.51 -1.50 -3.89
C HIS A 207 -3.12 -0.94 -4.23
N GLY A 208 -2.29 -1.72 -4.93
CA GLY A 208 -0.95 -1.33 -5.40
C GLY A 208 0.21 -1.64 -4.45
N ASP A 209 -0.05 -1.81 -3.15
CA ASP A 209 0.91 -2.27 -2.12
C ASP A 209 0.22 -3.19 -1.11
N TYR A 210 -0.53 -4.19 -1.61
CA TYR A 210 -1.31 -5.07 -0.74
C TYR A 210 -0.45 -6.13 -0.05
N GLN A 211 -0.37 -6.02 1.26
CA GLN A 211 0.43 -6.93 2.10
C GLN A 211 -0.06 -6.91 3.56
N PRO A 212 0.30 -7.93 4.40
CA PRO A 212 -0.10 -7.93 5.80
C PRO A 212 0.37 -6.71 6.60
N GLY A 213 1.44 -6.04 6.17
CA GLY A 213 1.93 -4.79 6.74
C GLY A 213 0.99 -3.60 6.52
N ASN A 214 0.07 -3.68 5.55
CA ASN A 214 -0.96 -2.68 5.26
C ASN A 214 -2.37 -3.16 5.66
N CYS A 215 -2.44 -4.23 6.46
CA CYS A 215 -3.66 -4.73 7.08
C CYS A 215 -3.59 -4.55 8.59
N LEU A 216 -4.69 -4.09 9.20
CA LEU A 216 -4.85 -3.97 10.64
C LEU A 216 -5.53 -5.21 11.20
N TYR A 217 -4.97 -5.74 12.28
CA TYR A 217 -5.48 -6.93 12.97
C TYR A 217 -5.81 -6.60 14.42
N GLN A 218 -6.97 -7.06 14.87
CA GLN A 218 -7.40 -6.98 16.25
C GLN A 218 -7.99 -8.32 16.68
N ASP A 219 -7.61 -8.82 17.84
CA ASP A 219 -8.09 -10.09 18.39
C ASP A 219 -7.94 -11.28 17.42
N GLY A 220 -6.87 -11.26 16.62
CA GLY A 220 -6.55 -12.31 15.65
C GLY A 220 -7.28 -12.21 14.31
N SER A 221 -8.10 -11.19 14.08
CA SER A 221 -8.87 -10.99 12.85
C SER A 221 -8.49 -9.69 12.14
N LEU A 222 -8.57 -9.66 10.81
CA LEU A 222 -8.37 -8.44 10.02
C LEU A 222 -9.57 -7.50 10.20
N VAL A 223 -9.29 -6.27 10.63
CA VAL A 223 -10.29 -5.21 10.88
C VAL A 223 -10.16 -4.03 9.93
N GLY A 224 -9.05 -3.91 9.21
CA GLY A 224 -8.86 -2.80 8.28
C GLY A 224 -7.77 -3.02 7.24
N VAL A 225 -7.95 -2.42 6.07
CA VAL A 225 -6.92 -2.26 5.03
C VAL A 225 -6.62 -0.77 4.91
N ILE A 226 -5.35 -0.41 5.01
CA ILE A 226 -4.86 0.97 5.03
C ILE A 226 -3.85 1.19 3.90
N ASP A 227 -3.45 2.45 3.72
CA ASP A 227 -2.43 2.88 2.76
C ASP A 227 -2.79 2.74 1.28
N TRP A 228 -3.89 3.34 0.92
CA TRP A 228 -4.51 3.33 -0.42
C TRP A 228 -3.88 4.33 -1.42
N GLU A 229 -2.72 4.88 -1.14
CA GLU A 229 -2.11 5.91 -1.98
C GLU A 229 -1.66 5.41 -3.36
N LEU A 230 -1.35 4.11 -3.49
CA LEU A 230 -0.94 3.47 -4.75
C LEU A 230 -2.09 2.76 -5.48
N SER A 231 -3.31 2.86 -4.95
CA SER A 231 -4.49 2.22 -5.55
C SER A 231 -4.81 2.78 -6.94
N GLY A 232 -5.58 2.05 -7.70
CA GLY A 232 -5.99 2.44 -9.05
C GLY A 232 -6.96 1.45 -9.68
N ILE A 233 -7.33 1.74 -10.93
CA ILE A 233 -8.09 0.81 -11.78
C ILE A 233 -7.13 0.22 -12.82
N GLY A 234 -7.11 -1.10 -12.96
CA GLY A 234 -6.19 -1.81 -13.85
C GLY A 234 -6.17 -3.31 -13.63
N ALA A 235 -5.02 -3.93 -13.88
CA ALA A 235 -4.84 -5.36 -13.70
C ALA A 235 -4.86 -5.74 -12.20
N GLN A 236 -5.93 -6.38 -11.73
CA GLN A 236 -6.10 -6.73 -10.31
C GLN A 236 -5.03 -7.69 -9.78
N LEU A 237 -4.49 -8.57 -10.63
CA LEU A 237 -3.45 -9.52 -10.23
C LEU A 237 -2.12 -8.86 -9.83
N LEU A 238 -1.97 -7.53 -10.00
CA LEU A 238 -0.86 -6.77 -9.42
C LEU A 238 -0.73 -6.97 -7.91
N ASP A 239 -1.86 -6.99 -7.19
CA ASP A 239 -1.88 -7.16 -5.73
C ASP A 239 -1.59 -8.61 -5.32
N LEU A 240 -2.15 -9.58 -6.05
CA LEU A 240 -1.85 -10.99 -5.79
C LEU A 240 -0.36 -11.29 -6.05
N GLY A 241 0.19 -10.77 -7.16
CA GLY A 241 1.62 -10.89 -7.47
C GLY A 241 2.49 -10.26 -6.38
N TRP A 242 2.10 -9.09 -5.86
CA TRP A 242 2.79 -8.41 -4.76
C TRP A 242 2.76 -9.24 -3.48
N LEU A 243 1.61 -9.79 -3.12
CA LEU A 243 1.46 -10.64 -1.94
C LEU A 243 2.27 -11.94 -2.05
N LEU A 244 2.30 -12.55 -3.24
CA LEU A 244 3.15 -13.72 -3.51
C LEU A 244 4.64 -13.38 -3.38
N MET A 245 5.08 -12.25 -3.90
CA MET A 245 6.47 -11.78 -3.76
C MET A 245 6.84 -11.59 -2.29
N VAL A 246 5.97 -10.96 -1.49
CA VAL A 246 6.19 -10.78 -0.04
C VAL A 246 6.33 -12.14 0.67
N ALA A 247 5.52 -13.14 0.30
CA ALA A 247 5.55 -14.49 0.89
C ALA A 247 6.69 -15.39 0.35
N ASP A 248 7.34 -15.04 -0.77
CA ASP A 248 8.33 -15.91 -1.44
C ASP A 248 9.67 -15.92 -0.70
N ALA A 249 9.89 -16.95 0.12
CA ALA A 249 11.13 -17.11 0.87
C ALA A 249 12.39 -17.17 0.00
N ALA A 250 12.28 -17.48 -1.30
CA ALA A 250 13.42 -17.65 -2.19
C ALA A 250 14.19 -16.36 -2.50
N ILE A 251 13.56 -15.20 -2.34
CA ILE A 251 14.15 -13.90 -2.68
C ILE A 251 14.73 -13.14 -1.48
N TRP A 252 14.36 -13.53 -0.27
CA TRP A 252 14.80 -12.85 0.94
C TRP A 252 16.09 -13.45 1.51
N THR A 253 16.88 -12.63 2.15
CA THR A 253 18.17 -13.06 2.71
C THR A 253 18.06 -13.48 4.18
N PRO A 254 18.93 -14.37 4.68
CA PRO A 254 18.96 -14.72 6.10
C PRO A 254 19.02 -13.47 7.00
N GLY A 255 18.14 -13.44 8.00
CA GLY A 255 17.98 -12.28 8.90
C GLY A 255 17.02 -11.19 8.39
N TRP A 256 16.49 -11.33 7.17
CA TRP A 256 15.45 -10.49 6.59
C TRP A 256 14.45 -11.36 5.83
N MET A 257 13.77 -12.21 6.57
CA MET A 257 12.80 -13.17 6.06
C MET A 257 11.41 -12.86 6.61
N PRO A 258 10.35 -13.04 5.84
CA PRO A 258 8.99 -12.93 6.38
C PRO A 258 8.76 -13.99 7.46
N VAL A 259 8.10 -13.58 8.55
CA VAL A 259 7.78 -14.47 9.67
C VAL A 259 6.61 -15.37 9.28
N ASN A 260 6.84 -16.69 9.28
CA ASN A 260 5.83 -17.71 9.01
C ASN A 260 4.90 -17.39 7.83
N PRO A 261 5.42 -17.13 6.60
CA PRO A 261 4.58 -16.86 5.45
C PRO A 261 3.81 -18.11 5.04
N LEU A 262 2.64 -17.92 4.46
CA LEU A 262 1.93 -19.04 3.84
C LEU A 262 2.72 -19.57 2.64
N PRO A 263 2.68 -20.89 2.38
CA PRO A 263 3.17 -21.44 1.13
C PRO A 263 2.48 -20.77 -0.08
N LEU A 264 3.24 -20.44 -1.13
CA LEU A 264 2.71 -19.73 -2.31
C LEU A 264 1.50 -20.42 -2.94
N ALA A 265 1.49 -21.76 -2.99
CA ALA A 265 0.36 -22.53 -3.48
C ALA A 265 -0.90 -22.32 -2.60
N ARG A 266 -0.73 -22.12 -1.28
CA ARG A 266 -1.84 -21.86 -0.37
C ARG A 266 -2.40 -20.45 -0.57
N VAL A 267 -1.55 -19.45 -0.78
CA VAL A 267 -1.96 -18.07 -1.12
C VAL A 267 -2.83 -18.07 -2.38
N ARG A 268 -2.37 -18.75 -3.44
CA ARG A 268 -3.12 -18.86 -4.70
C ARG A 268 -4.47 -19.58 -4.51
N ALA A 269 -4.47 -20.70 -3.81
CA ALA A 269 -5.69 -21.47 -3.57
C ALA A 269 -6.74 -20.70 -2.77
N LEU A 270 -6.32 -19.94 -1.74
CA LEU A 270 -7.22 -19.10 -0.94
C LEU A 270 -7.80 -17.94 -1.78
N TYR A 271 -6.98 -17.30 -2.60
CA TYR A 271 -7.45 -16.24 -3.48
C TYR A 271 -8.43 -16.76 -4.53
N ALA A 272 -8.10 -17.84 -5.23
CA ALA A 272 -8.97 -18.48 -6.21
C ALA A 272 -10.32 -18.92 -5.60
N ALA A 273 -10.28 -19.53 -4.41
CA ALA A 273 -11.49 -19.91 -3.68
C ALA A 273 -12.36 -18.68 -3.31
N GLY A 274 -11.74 -17.58 -2.88
CA GLY A 274 -12.45 -16.35 -2.55
C GLY A 274 -13.07 -15.65 -3.77
N ARG A 275 -12.45 -15.81 -4.96
CA ARG A 275 -12.95 -15.29 -6.23
C ARG A 275 -13.93 -16.25 -6.94
N GLY A 276 -13.92 -17.52 -6.59
CA GLY A 276 -14.73 -18.55 -7.25
C GLY A 276 -14.21 -18.98 -8.63
N GLU A 277 -12.97 -18.65 -8.97
CA GLU A 277 -12.32 -18.94 -10.26
C GLU A 277 -10.81 -19.06 -10.11
N ASP A 278 -10.17 -19.80 -11.00
CA ASP A 278 -8.73 -19.85 -11.16
C ASP A 278 -8.26 -18.76 -12.12
N PHE A 279 -7.02 -18.30 -11.93
CA PHE A 279 -6.43 -17.21 -12.70
C PHE A 279 -5.18 -17.67 -13.44
N ASP A 280 -5.17 -17.43 -14.73
CA ASP A 280 -3.97 -17.53 -15.56
C ASP A 280 -3.00 -16.39 -15.26
N HIS A 281 -1.76 -16.54 -15.66
CA HIS A 281 -0.71 -15.50 -15.59
C HIS A 281 -0.32 -15.05 -14.17
N VAL A 282 -0.69 -15.76 -13.10
CA VAL A 282 -0.32 -15.39 -11.72
C VAL A 282 1.20 -15.37 -11.55
N ASP A 283 1.94 -16.28 -12.20
CA ASP A 283 3.41 -16.28 -12.17
C ASP A 283 4.01 -15.05 -12.85
N TRP A 284 3.40 -14.58 -13.91
CA TRP A 284 3.81 -13.35 -14.58
C TRP A 284 3.64 -12.12 -13.67
N PHE A 285 2.53 -12.02 -12.93
CA PHE A 285 2.33 -10.94 -11.96
C PHE A 285 3.25 -11.05 -10.74
N HIS A 286 3.57 -12.27 -10.32
CA HIS A 286 4.59 -12.50 -9.30
C HIS A 286 5.97 -12.03 -9.79
N ALA A 287 6.31 -12.26 -11.08
CA ALA A 287 7.52 -11.74 -11.69
C ALA A 287 7.52 -10.19 -11.75
N LEU A 288 6.40 -9.59 -12.16
CA LEU A 288 6.26 -8.13 -12.18
C LEU A 288 6.43 -7.52 -10.79
N ALA A 289 5.88 -8.14 -9.73
CA ALA A 289 6.06 -7.67 -8.36
C ALA A 289 7.52 -7.68 -7.92
N ASN A 290 8.26 -8.75 -8.23
CA ASN A 290 9.70 -8.83 -7.99
C ASN A 290 10.47 -7.73 -8.72
N TYR A 291 10.17 -7.51 -10.00
CA TYR A 291 10.75 -6.44 -10.80
C TYR A 291 10.47 -5.05 -10.21
N ARG A 292 9.24 -4.79 -9.77
CA ARG A 292 8.83 -3.51 -9.15
C ARG A 292 9.61 -3.22 -7.88
N LEU A 293 9.61 -4.16 -6.92
CA LEU A 293 10.29 -3.93 -5.63
C LEU A 293 11.81 -3.81 -5.81
N ALA A 294 12.42 -4.65 -6.64
CA ALA A 294 13.84 -4.53 -6.97
C ALA A 294 14.17 -3.17 -7.60
N SER A 295 13.32 -2.65 -8.50
CA SER A 295 13.50 -1.35 -9.13
C SER A 295 13.36 -0.20 -8.11
N ILE A 296 12.37 -0.27 -7.21
CA ILE A 296 12.20 0.68 -6.10
C ILE A 296 13.43 0.65 -5.18
N ALA A 297 13.96 -0.53 -4.87
CA ALA A 297 15.15 -0.68 -4.04
C ALA A 297 16.39 -0.05 -4.67
N CYS A 298 16.54 -0.09 -6.00
CA CYS A 298 17.66 0.58 -6.70
C CYS A 298 17.79 2.07 -6.33
N LEU A 299 16.67 2.80 -6.31
CA LEU A 299 16.68 4.22 -5.93
C LEU A 299 16.85 4.41 -4.43
N ASN A 300 16.10 3.68 -3.62
CA ASN A 300 16.08 3.91 -2.17
C ASN A 300 17.40 3.51 -1.49
N VAL A 301 18.04 2.43 -1.94
CA VAL A 301 19.42 2.09 -1.50
C VAL A 301 20.40 3.20 -1.85
N LYS A 302 20.32 3.78 -3.07
CA LYS A 302 21.13 4.94 -3.43
C LYS A 302 20.88 6.13 -2.51
N LEU A 303 19.62 6.46 -2.24
CA LEU A 303 19.25 7.57 -1.36
C LEU A 303 19.75 7.35 0.07
N HIS A 304 19.62 6.13 0.59
CA HIS A 304 20.16 5.73 1.89
C HIS A 304 21.69 5.88 1.94
N ARG A 305 22.41 5.25 1.01
CA ARG A 305 23.88 5.27 0.96
C ARG A 305 24.49 6.66 0.74
N THR A 306 23.75 7.55 0.07
CA THR A 306 24.17 8.95 -0.13
C THR A 306 23.75 9.90 0.99
N GLY A 307 23.05 9.40 2.02
CA GLY A 307 22.54 10.21 3.15
C GLY A 307 21.38 11.13 2.80
N LYS A 308 20.83 11.07 1.57
CA LYS A 308 19.68 11.90 1.16
C LYS A 308 18.37 11.46 1.81
N ARG A 309 18.25 10.17 2.11
CA ARG A 309 17.18 9.57 2.91
C ARG A 309 17.78 8.43 3.71
N HIS A 310 18.01 8.66 5.00
CA HIS A 310 18.57 7.63 5.86
C HIS A 310 17.47 6.66 6.31
N ASP A 311 17.52 5.43 5.79
CA ASP A 311 16.61 4.35 6.18
C ASP A 311 17.33 2.99 6.01
N PRO A 312 17.81 2.38 7.11
CA PRO A 312 18.62 1.14 7.08
C PRO A 312 17.90 -0.06 6.48
N ILE A 313 16.56 -0.07 6.43
CA ILE A 313 15.77 -1.17 5.86
C ILE A 313 16.16 -1.43 4.39
N TRP A 314 16.61 -0.38 3.69
CA TRP A 314 16.99 -0.49 2.28
C TRP A 314 18.29 -1.25 2.06
N GLU A 315 19.16 -1.37 3.06
CA GLU A 315 20.33 -2.27 2.96
C GLU A 315 19.91 -3.75 3.01
N HIS A 316 18.88 -4.09 3.76
CA HIS A 316 18.30 -5.45 3.73
C HIS A 316 17.69 -5.73 2.37
N ASN A 317 16.83 -4.84 1.87
CA ASN A 317 16.21 -4.97 0.56
C ASN A 317 17.26 -4.97 -0.58
N GLY A 318 18.34 -4.20 -0.45
CA GLY A 318 19.44 -4.17 -1.41
C GLY A 318 20.10 -5.53 -1.65
N ARG A 319 20.17 -6.37 -0.62
CA ARG A 319 20.72 -7.76 -0.75
C ARG A 319 19.80 -8.66 -1.57
N SER A 320 18.52 -8.36 -1.64
CA SER A 320 17.50 -9.12 -2.37
C SER A 320 17.28 -8.63 -3.81
N VAL A 321 17.90 -7.53 -4.25
CA VAL A 321 17.67 -6.95 -5.58
C VAL A 321 17.99 -7.92 -6.71
N LEU A 322 19.18 -8.53 -6.72
CA LEU A 322 19.52 -9.53 -7.75
C LEU A 322 18.67 -10.80 -7.63
N PRO A 323 18.48 -11.40 -6.44
CA PRO A 323 17.55 -12.53 -6.26
C PRO A 323 16.15 -12.26 -6.80
N MET A 324 15.60 -11.05 -6.61
CA MET A 324 14.29 -10.67 -7.14
C MET A 324 14.27 -10.65 -8.67
N TYR A 325 15.26 -10.05 -9.33
CA TYR A 325 15.33 -10.05 -10.80
C TYR A 325 15.52 -11.45 -11.37
N GLU A 326 16.38 -12.28 -10.76
CA GLU A 326 16.59 -13.67 -11.14
C GLU A 326 15.30 -14.49 -10.98
N ARG A 327 14.59 -14.27 -9.87
CA ARG A 327 13.28 -14.89 -9.63
C ARG A 327 12.23 -14.48 -10.66
N ALA A 328 12.18 -13.19 -10.99
CA ALA A 328 11.28 -12.68 -12.02
C ALA A 328 11.53 -13.33 -13.38
N LEU A 329 12.78 -13.40 -13.81
CA LEU A 329 13.16 -14.06 -15.08
C LEU A 329 12.81 -15.55 -15.08
N ALA A 330 13.03 -16.26 -13.96
CA ALA A 330 12.67 -17.68 -13.84
C ALA A 330 11.14 -17.90 -13.92
N LEU A 331 10.35 -17.02 -13.31
CA LEU A 331 8.88 -17.09 -13.35
C LEU A 331 8.35 -16.84 -14.77
N VAL A 332 8.89 -15.85 -15.49
CA VAL A 332 8.48 -15.56 -16.88
C VAL A 332 8.88 -16.70 -17.82
N ALA A 333 10.04 -17.34 -17.62
CA ALA A 333 10.49 -18.45 -18.48
C ALA A 333 9.69 -19.75 -18.26
N GLY A 334 9.03 -19.90 -17.12
CA GLY A 334 8.21 -21.07 -16.77
C GLY A 334 6.71 -20.89 -16.98
N ALA A 335 6.29 -19.69 -17.41
CA ALA A 335 4.86 -19.27 -17.55
C ALA A 335 4.27 -19.66 -18.91
#